data_6150c4b854e9f8df14165586e102d737
#
_entry.id   6150c4b854e9f8df14165586e102d737
#
_cell.length_a   1.000
_cell.length_b   1.000
_cell.length_c   1.000
_cell.angle_alpha   90.00
_cell.angle_beta   90.00
_cell.angle_gamma   90.00
#
_symmetry.space_group_name_H-M   'P 1'
#
loop_
_entity.id
_entity.type
_entity.pdbx_description
1 polymer ?
#
loop_
_entity_poly.entity_id
_entity_poly.type
_entity_poly.pdbx_seq_one_letter_code
_entity_poly.pdbx_strand_id
1 'polypeptide(L)'
;MFLKLNFYLIYLIPIAIILGPATSNIIVSIMGLLFIFYLFKDKLWFIFQNWIVQVLILFWFYLCIISLFSFDVNNSLKTSILYVRFIFFALAIGFFISKKPEIEIYFGNFLYFIIFLVLVDGLFSYNYDYNLLGIKDGSTHIVSGIFGEEYILGSFLSRLLPLLFYFLFLDKNLSYYKMTVFIIFVIFIDFIIFVSGERTAFFYMLLASFTLILLTKKFQFFRLIAFLLSIILVIIVTLTNPKVKSRMVDHTILELGLNDNKEGIYFISELHQDYYLNAYNMFLYNPIIGNGPNSFRTLCSNDSFNSNACSIHPHNTYFQLLAETGLIGFLFIFTCFLILLFIFIRQFFHLYFFKTRKIISDTNICLFTCILITLWPLVPTGNFFSSWLNTLYFLPLGFYFSKFFVNQNTPSDL
;
A
#
# COMPACT_ATOMS: atom_id res chain seq x y z
N MET A 1 -8.96 -24.19 21.31
CA MET A 1 -8.15 -24.63 20.17
C MET A 1 -8.25 -23.62 19.00
N PHE A 2 -9.43 -23.25 18.53
CA PHE A 2 -9.60 -22.30 17.41
C PHE A 2 -8.96 -20.91 17.58
N LEU A 3 -9.02 -20.30 18.78
CA LEU A 3 -8.39 -19.00 19.03
C LEU A 3 -6.86 -19.03 18.86
N LYS A 4 -6.20 -20.13 19.23
CA LYS A 4 -4.75 -20.27 19.06
C LYS A 4 -4.34 -20.36 17.59
N LEU A 5 -5.15 -21.04 16.75
CA LEU A 5 -4.88 -21.15 15.30
C LEU A 5 -4.94 -19.77 14.63
N ASN A 6 -5.89 -18.92 15.04
CA ASN A 6 -6.08 -17.59 14.46
C ASN A 6 -4.88 -16.66 14.68
N PHE A 7 -4.18 -16.82 15.79
CA PHE A 7 -2.99 -16.05 16.08
C PHE A 7 -1.84 -16.40 15.12
N TYR A 8 -1.70 -17.66 14.74
CA TYR A 8 -0.68 -18.07 13.77
C TYR A 8 -0.96 -17.56 12.34
N LEU A 9 -2.23 -17.39 11.97
CA LEU A 9 -2.58 -16.83 10.65
C LEU A 9 -2.08 -15.41 10.45
N ILE A 10 -2.04 -14.58 11.51
CA ILE A 10 -1.52 -13.22 11.43
C ILE A 10 -0.03 -13.24 11.01
N TYR A 11 0.77 -14.16 11.54
CA TYR A 11 2.19 -14.28 11.19
C TYR A 11 2.41 -14.77 9.76
N LEU A 12 1.42 -15.45 9.16
CA LEU A 12 1.53 -15.90 7.77
C LEU A 12 1.28 -14.77 6.75
N ILE A 13 0.74 -13.60 7.17
CA ILE A 13 0.42 -12.50 6.25
C ILE A 13 1.64 -12.03 5.45
N PRO A 14 2.81 -11.68 6.05
CA PRO A 14 3.97 -11.24 5.29
C PRO A 14 4.47 -12.30 4.30
N ILE A 15 4.47 -13.57 4.71
CA ILE A 15 4.86 -14.69 3.85
C ILE A 15 3.87 -14.84 2.68
N ALA A 16 2.57 -14.75 2.97
CA ALA A 16 1.54 -14.86 1.94
C ALA A 16 1.63 -13.74 0.88
N ILE A 17 2.00 -12.53 1.30
CA ILE A 17 2.23 -11.40 0.38
C ILE A 17 3.44 -11.70 -0.53
N ILE A 18 4.52 -12.27 0.00
CA ILE A 18 5.71 -12.66 -0.79
C ILE A 18 5.39 -13.78 -1.77
N LEU A 19 4.62 -14.78 -1.34
CA LEU A 19 4.23 -15.91 -2.19
C LEU A 19 3.20 -15.55 -3.28
N GLY A 20 2.67 -14.32 -3.26
CA GLY A 20 1.87 -13.74 -4.32
C GLY A 20 0.36 -13.67 -4.06
N PRO A 21 -0.41 -13.29 -5.10
CA PRO A 21 -1.83 -12.97 -4.93
C PRO A 21 -2.72 -14.12 -4.48
N ALA A 22 -2.42 -15.37 -4.91
CA ALA A 22 -3.23 -16.53 -4.56
C ALA A 22 -3.17 -16.85 -3.05
N THR A 23 -1.98 -16.87 -2.49
CA THR A 23 -1.73 -17.12 -1.06
C THR A 23 -2.28 -16.00 -0.18
N SER A 24 -2.10 -14.74 -0.61
CA SER A 24 -2.72 -13.58 0.04
C SER A 24 -4.24 -13.70 0.09
N ASN A 25 -4.88 -14.12 -1.01
CA ASN A 25 -6.32 -14.36 -1.07
C ASN A 25 -6.80 -15.41 -0.06
N ILE A 26 -6.07 -16.51 0.05
CA ILE A 26 -6.43 -17.60 0.97
C ILE A 26 -6.39 -17.10 2.41
N ILE A 27 -5.30 -16.46 2.84
CA ILE A 27 -5.15 -15.95 4.21
C ILE A 27 -6.22 -14.89 4.55
N VAL A 28 -6.42 -13.92 3.66
CA VAL A 28 -7.43 -12.86 3.81
C VAL A 28 -8.83 -13.48 3.94
N SER A 29 -9.18 -14.45 3.10
CA SER A 29 -10.49 -15.07 3.12
C SER A 29 -10.71 -15.91 4.39
N ILE A 30 -9.71 -16.69 4.80
CA ILE A 30 -9.80 -17.48 6.05
C ILE A 30 -9.97 -16.55 7.25
N MET A 31 -9.16 -15.49 7.37
CA MET A 31 -9.25 -14.55 8.48
C MET A 31 -10.60 -13.80 8.48
N GLY A 32 -11.08 -13.38 7.31
CA GLY A 32 -12.40 -12.76 7.17
C GLY A 32 -13.55 -13.68 7.62
N LEU A 33 -13.54 -14.94 7.21
CA LEU A 33 -14.55 -15.94 7.62
C LEU A 33 -14.49 -16.23 9.12
N LEU A 34 -13.30 -16.34 9.69
CA LEU A 34 -13.13 -16.52 11.12
C LEU A 34 -13.67 -15.31 11.91
N PHE A 35 -13.45 -14.09 11.40
CA PHE A 35 -14.02 -12.91 12.03
C PHE A 35 -15.54 -12.89 11.97
N ILE A 36 -16.16 -13.27 10.84
CA ILE A 36 -17.59 -13.41 10.73
C ILE A 36 -18.12 -14.40 11.78
N PHE A 37 -17.45 -15.54 11.96
CA PHE A 37 -17.82 -16.48 13.01
C PHE A 37 -17.81 -15.83 14.42
N TYR A 38 -16.76 -15.07 14.76
CA TYR A 38 -16.68 -14.37 16.06
C TYR A 38 -17.66 -13.21 16.16
N LEU A 39 -17.97 -12.54 15.07
CA LEU A 39 -18.97 -11.48 15.00
C LEU A 39 -20.33 -11.96 15.53
N PHE A 40 -20.76 -13.15 15.08
CA PHE A 40 -22.02 -13.76 15.55
C PHE A 40 -21.89 -14.37 16.95
N LYS A 41 -20.80 -15.11 17.21
CA LYS A 41 -20.56 -15.79 18.48
C LYS A 41 -20.46 -14.83 19.66
N ASP A 42 -19.65 -13.78 19.51
CA ASP A 42 -19.34 -12.83 20.58
C ASP A 42 -20.20 -11.56 20.47
N LYS A 43 -21.20 -11.54 19.56
CA LYS A 43 -22.18 -10.43 19.33
C LYS A 43 -21.49 -9.07 19.14
N LEU A 44 -20.45 -8.99 18.31
CA LEU A 44 -19.61 -7.81 18.13
C LEU A 44 -20.29 -6.74 17.25
N TRP A 45 -21.61 -6.55 17.33
CA TRP A 45 -22.38 -5.64 16.48
C TRP A 45 -22.00 -4.17 16.62
N PHE A 46 -21.37 -3.79 17.75
CA PHE A 46 -20.89 -2.43 17.99
C PHE A 46 -19.86 -1.95 16.95
N ILE A 47 -19.20 -2.85 16.21
CA ILE A 47 -18.23 -2.49 15.15
C ILE A 47 -18.89 -1.65 14.07
N PHE A 48 -20.17 -1.85 13.79
CA PHE A 48 -20.92 -1.08 12.80
C PHE A 48 -21.26 0.35 13.25
N GLN A 49 -20.94 0.71 14.50
CA GLN A 49 -21.00 2.10 14.98
C GLN A 49 -19.74 2.90 14.61
N ASN A 50 -18.66 2.22 14.21
CA ASN A 50 -17.44 2.89 13.74
C ASN A 50 -17.67 3.49 12.35
N TRP A 51 -17.51 4.80 12.22
CA TRP A 51 -17.76 5.51 10.96
C TRP A 51 -16.89 5.02 9.79
N ILE A 52 -15.64 4.59 10.05
CA ILE A 52 -14.75 4.05 9.00
C ILE A 52 -15.33 2.74 8.46
N VAL A 53 -15.81 1.86 9.37
CA VAL A 53 -16.46 0.60 8.96
C VAL A 53 -17.71 0.88 8.15
N GLN A 54 -18.52 1.88 8.56
CA GLN A 54 -19.73 2.30 7.82
C GLN A 54 -19.38 2.77 6.41
N VAL A 55 -18.36 3.63 6.26
CA VAL A 55 -17.91 4.13 4.95
C VAL A 55 -17.41 2.97 4.06
N LEU A 56 -16.62 2.05 4.60
CA LEU A 56 -16.13 0.89 3.86
C LEU A 56 -17.26 -0.04 3.40
N ILE A 57 -18.26 -0.27 4.25
CA ILE A 57 -19.44 -1.08 3.92
C ILE A 57 -20.32 -0.36 2.89
N LEU A 58 -20.53 0.94 3.02
CA LEU A 58 -21.27 1.73 2.01
C LEU A 58 -20.58 1.67 0.65
N PHE A 59 -19.27 1.81 0.61
CA PHE A 59 -18.49 1.65 -0.63
C PHE A 59 -18.66 0.25 -1.22
N TRP A 60 -18.57 -0.80 -0.39
CA TRP A 60 -18.79 -2.17 -0.84
C TRP A 60 -20.21 -2.38 -1.41
N PHE A 61 -21.25 -1.90 -0.73
CA PHE A 61 -22.62 -1.96 -1.24
C PHE A 61 -22.76 -1.24 -2.58
N TYR A 62 -22.12 -0.05 -2.71
CA TYR A 62 -22.09 0.67 -3.95
C TYR A 62 -21.46 -0.17 -5.08
N LEU A 63 -20.31 -0.80 -4.83
CA LEU A 63 -19.67 -1.69 -5.81
C LEU A 63 -20.59 -2.84 -6.25
N CYS A 64 -21.32 -3.47 -5.31
CA CYS A 64 -22.27 -4.53 -5.62
C CYS A 64 -23.43 -4.03 -6.50
N ILE A 65 -23.97 -2.85 -6.20
CA ILE A 65 -25.08 -2.26 -6.97
C ILE A 65 -24.64 -1.95 -8.40
N ILE A 66 -23.53 -1.24 -8.59
CA ILE A 66 -23.07 -0.86 -9.93
C ILE A 66 -22.68 -2.07 -10.78
N SER A 67 -22.26 -3.16 -10.15
CA SER A 67 -21.92 -4.40 -10.84
C SER A 67 -23.11 -5.01 -11.59
N LEU A 68 -24.34 -4.76 -11.13
CA LEU A 68 -25.57 -5.22 -11.82
C LEU A 68 -25.81 -4.47 -13.15
N PHE A 69 -25.21 -3.30 -13.30
CA PHE A 69 -25.30 -2.45 -14.50
C PHE A 69 -24.00 -2.47 -15.33
N SER A 70 -23.08 -3.34 -14.97
CA SER A 70 -21.79 -3.48 -15.64
C SER A 70 -21.90 -4.10 -17.02
N PHE A 71 -20.97 -3.79 -17.90
CA PHE A 71 -20.79 -4.46 -19.19
C PHE A 71 -20.54 -5.98 -19.03
N ASP A 72 -19.74 -6.38 -18.04
CA ASP A 72 -19.52 -7.78 -17.67
C ASP A 72 -20.00 -8.01 -16.23
N VAL A 73 -21.31 -8.24 -16.11
CA VAL A 73 -21.99 -8.42 -14.81
C VAL A 73 -21.35 -9.51 -13.97
N ASN A 74 -20.99 -10.66 -14.57
CA ASN A 74 -20.46 -11.80 -13.83
C ASN A 74 -19.09 -11.48 -13.21
N ASN A 75 -18.18 -10.91 -13.97
CA ASN A 75 -16.85 -10.55 -13.50
C ASN A 75 -16.90 -9.42 -12.46
N SER A 76 -17.73 -8.40 -12.71
CA SER A 76 -17.90 -7.26 -11.81
C SER A 76 -18.55 -7.68 -10.47
N LEU A 77 -19.62 -8.50 -10.50
CA LEU A 77 -20.24 -9.04 -9.29
C LEU A 77 -19.29 -9.92 -8.48
N LYS A 78 -18.55 -10.80 -9.14
CA LYS A 78 -17.55 -11.64 -8.47
C LYS A 78 -16.51 -10.78 -7.76
N THR A 79 -16.00 -9.73 -8.43
CA THR A 79 -15.04 -8.79 -7.87
C THR A 79 -15.62 -8.05 -6.67
N SER A 80 -16.83 -7.51 -6.80
CA SER A 80 -17.48 -6.69 -5.79
C SER A 80 -17.91 -7.48 -4.55
N ILE A 81 -18.57 -8.63 -4.73
CA ILE A 81 -19.02 -9.47 -3.61
C ILE A 81 -17.81 -9.93 -2.79
N LEU A 82 -16.75 -10.36 -3.46
CA LEU A 82 -15.55 -10.83 -2.77
C LEU A 82 -14.73 -9.70 -2.13
N TYR A 83 -14.97 -8.44 -2.47
CA TYR A 83 -14.24 -7.31 -1.91
C TYR A 83 -14.45 -7.15 -0.40
N VAL A 84 -15.62 -7.50 0.13
CA VAL A 84 -15.95 -7.42 1.57
C VAL A 84 -14.97 -8.18 2.46
N ARG A 85 -14.30 -9.22 1.94
CA ARG A 85 -13.32 -10.01 2.71
C ARG A 85 -12.17 -9.16 3.25
N PHE A 86 -11.78 -8.09 2.55
CA PHE A 86 -10.71 -7.20 3.01
C PHE A 86 -11.15 -6.37 4.22
N ILE A 87 -12.42 -5.95 4.28
CA ILE A 87 -13.00 -5.26 5.43
C ILE A 87 -12.96 -6.19 6.64
N PHE A 88 -13.47 -7.43 6.49
CA PHE A 88 -13.46 -8.41 7.56
C PHE A 88 -12.05 -8.88 7.94
N PHE A 89 -11.11 -8.91 7.02
CA PHE A 89 -9.70 -9.16 7.30
C PHE A 89 -9.10 -8.10 8.22
N ALA A 90 -9.31 -6.82 7.94
CA ALA A 90 -8.84 -5.75 8.81
C ALA A 90 -9.48 -5.82 10.21
N LEU A 91 -10.79 -6.07 10.27
CA LEU A 91 -11.50 -6.26 11.53
C LEU A 91 -11.01 -7.51 12.30
N ALA A 92 -10.67 -8.59 11.59
CA ALA A 92 -10.07 -9.79 12.19
C ALA A 92 -8.76 -9.49 12.90
N ILE A 93 -7.86 -8.77 12.23
CA ILE A 93 -6.57 -8.36 12.81
C ILE A 93 -6.81 -7.55 14.07
N GLY A 94 -7.66 -6.52 14.00
CA GLY A 94 -8.00 -5.66 15.14
C GLY A 94 -8.57 -6.46 16.31
N PHE A 95 -9.51 -7.36 16.05
CA PHE A 95 -10.12 -8.22 17.06
C PHE A 95 -9.12 -9.16 17.72
N PHE A 96 -8.28 -9.86 16.94
CA PHE A 96 -7.32 -10.81 17.50
C PHE A 96 -6.22 -10.13 18.31
N ILE A 97 -5.75 -8.96 17.86
CA ILE A 97 -4.78 -8.15 18.62
C ILE A 97 -5.42 -7.66 19.94
N SER A 98 -6.70 -7.21 19.92
CA SER A 98 -7.37 -6.77 21.15
C SER A 98 -7.54 -7.87 22.20
N LYS A 99 -7.67 -9.13 21.76
CA LYS A 99 -7.74 -10.30 22.65
C LYS A 99 -6.36 -10.73 23.20
N LYS A 100 -5.28 -10.45 22.46
CA LYS A 100 -3.92 -10.78 22.86
C LYS A 100 -2.94 -9.71 22.32
N PRO A 101 -2.76 -8.58 23.05
CA PRO A 101 -1.94 -7.45 22.60
C PRO A 101 -0.48 -7.78 22.30
N GLU A 102 0.06 -8.82 22.94
CA GLU A 102 1.45 -9.27 22.70
C GLU A 102 1.69 -9.68 21.24
N ILE A 103 0.66 -10.13 20.52
CA ILE A 103 0.74 -10.53 19.11
C ILE A 103 1.23 -9.37 18.24
N GLU A 104 0.85 -8.16 18.57
CA GLU A 104 1.25 -6.97 17.82
C GLU A 104 2.78 -6.79 17.84
N ILE A 105 3.40 -6.96 19.00
CA ILE A 105 4.87 -6.87 19.17
C ILE A 105 5.57 -8.02 18.46
N TYR A 106 5.07 -9.24 18.64
CA TYR A 106 5.64 -10.42 17.98
C TYR A 106 5.50 -10.37 16.47
N PHE A 107 4.37 -9.87 15.96
CA PHE A 107 4.19 -9.65 14.53
C PHE A 107 5.21 -8.63 13.98
N GLY A 108 5.43 -7.52 14.69
CA GLY A 108 6.44 -6.54 14.34
C GLY A 108 7.84 -7.16 14.24
N ASN A 109 8.26 -7.93 15.25
CA ASN A 109 9.55 -8.62 15.25
C ASN A 109 9.66 -9.63 14.09
N PHE A 110 8.58 -10.36 13.81
CA PHE A 110 8.54 -11.30 12.70
C PHE A 110 8.60 -10.57 11.33
N LEU A 111 7.91 -9.45 11.20
CA LEU A 111 7.97 -8.62 9.99
C LEU A 111 9.39 -8.07 9.75
N TYR A 112 10.09 -7.59 10.80
CA TYR A 112 11.49 -7.21 10.69
C TYR A 112 12.37 -8.34 10.20
N PHE A 113 12.17 -9.54 10.72
CA PHE A 113 12.91 -10.73 10.29
C PHE A 113 12.65 -11.08 8.83
N ILE A 114 11.40 -11.08 8.40
CA ILE A 114 11.03 -11.35 7.00
C ILE A 114 11.62 -10.28 6.07
N ILE A 115 11.52 -9.00 6.42
CA ILE A 115 12.10 -7.93 5.60
C ILE A 115 13.63 -8.05 5.55
N PHE A 116 14.27 -8.41 6.66
CA PHE A 116 15.72 -8.68 6.66
C PHE A 116 16.10 -9.77 5.65
N LEU A 117 15.36 -10.87 5.60
CA LEU A 117 15.60 -11.93 4.60
C LEU A 117 15.41 -11.41 3.17
N VAL A 118 14.36 -10.61 2.93
CA VAL A 118 14.12 -9.99 1.61
C VAL A 118 15.24 -9.02 1.23
N LEU A 119 15.79 -8.27 2.18
CA LEU A 119 16.92 -7.38 1.92
C LEU A 119 18.21 -8.14 1.59
N VAL A 120 18.50 -9.23 2.30
CA VAL A 120 19.65 -10.10 2.03
C VAL A 120 19.51 -10.70 0.62
N ASP A 121 18.34 -11.20 0.27
CA ASP A 121 18.06 -11.76 -1.04
C ASP A 121 18.15 -10.71 -2.15
N GLY A 122 17.57 -9.51 -1.94
CA GLY A 122 17.67 -8.40 -2.88
C GLY A 122 19.10 -7.91 -3.08
N LEU A 123 19.94 -7.87 -2.01
CA LEU A 123 21.35 -7.53 -2.10
C LEU A 123 22.14 -8.60 -2.87
N PHE A 124 21.81 -9.86 -2.67
CA PHE A 124 22.40 -10.98 -3.43
C PHE A 124 22.03 -10.85 -4.91
N SER A 125 20.77 -10.64 -5.23
CA SER A 125 20.27 -10.44 -6.59
C SER A 125 20.92 -9.23 -7.29
N TYR A 126 21.13 -8.12 -6.56
CA TYR A 126 21.84 -6.94 -7.08
C TYR A 126 23.27 -7.24 -7.57
N ASN A 127 23.96 -8.18 -6.90
CA ASN A 127 25.35 -8.53 -7.25
C ASN A 127 25.43 -9.63 -8.33
N TYR A 128 24.47 -10.53 -8.41
CA TYR A 128 24.57 -11.75 -9.22
C TYR A 128 23.51 -11.86 -10.33
N ASP A 129 22.55 -10.93 -10.43
CA ASP A 129 21.43 -10.93 -11.38
C ASP A 129 20.50 -12.17 -11.22
N TYR A 130 20.53 -12.86 -10.06
CA TYR A 130 19.60 -13.92 -9.63
C TYR A 130 19.50 -13.96 -8.10
N ASN A 131 18.37 -14.45 -7.59
CA ASN A 131 18.10 -14.51 -6.15
C ASN A 131 18.75 -15.72 -5.47
N LEU A 132 18.64 -15.82 -4.15
CA LEU A 132 19.18 -16.94 -3.34
C LEU A 132 18.60 -18.32 -3.72
N LEU A 133 17.44 -18.37 -4.36
CA LEU A 133 16.81 -19.60 -4.87
C LEU A 133 17.25 -19.95 -6.31
N GLY A 134 18.13 -19.15 -6.92
CA GLY A 134 18.60 -19.33 -8.31
C GLY A 134 17.61 -18.85 -9.37
N ILE A 135 16.55 -18.09 -8.98
CA ILE A 135 15.61 -17.49 -9.92
C ILE A 135 16.23 -16.21 -10.45
N LYS A 136 16.29 -16.05 -11.77
CA LYS A 136 16.81 -14.84 -12.41
C LYS A 136 15.88 -13.67 -12.26
N ASP A 137 16.43 -12.48 -12.16
CA ASP A 137 15.66 -11.24 -12.29
C ASP A 137 15.04 -11.16 -13.69
N GLY A 138 13.82 -10.65 -13.78
CA GLY A 138 13.11 -10.54 -15.06
C GLY A 138 13.78 -9.58 -16.07
N SER A 139 14.70 -8.73 -15.62
CA SER A 139 15.49 -7.82 -16.46
C SER A 139 16.85 -7.56 -15.82
N THR A 140 17.88 -7.41 -16.64
CA THR A 140 19.26 -7.08 -16.20
C THR A 140 19.41 -5.68 -15.57
N HIS A 141 18.37 -4.87 -15.61
CA HIS A 141 18.36 -3.50 -15.07
C HIS A 141 17.45 -3.34 -13.83
N ILE A 142 16.86 -4.42 -13.35
CA ILE A 142 15.87 -4.41 -12.25
C ILE A 142 16.24 -5.50 -11.27
N VAL A 143 16.32 -5.16 -10.00
CA VAL A 143 16.48 -6.12 -8.90
C VAL A 143 15.10 -6.52 -8.40
N SER A 144 14.69 -7.76 -8.63
CA SER A 144 13.39 -8.30 -8.17
C SER A 144 13.51 -9.30 -7.02
N GLY A 145 14.69 -9.85 -6.77
CA GLY A 145 14.95 -10.77 -5.66
C GLY A 145 13.99 -11.94 -5.64
N ILE A 146 13.43 -12.25 -4.46
CA ILE A 146 12.51 -13.37 -4.23
C ILE A 146 11.24 -13.32 -5.10
N PHE A 147 10.90 -12.14 -5.66
CA PHE A 147 9.73 -11.96 -6.53
C PHE A 147 9.99 -12.39 -7.99
N GLY A 148 11.24 -12.68 -8.37
CA GLY A 148 11.61 -13.22 -9.68
C GLY A 148 11.20 -12.30 -10.84
N GLU A 149 10.28 -12.75 -11.69
CA GLU A 149 9.81 -11.97 -12.85
C GLU A 149 8.84 -10.83 -12.47
N GLU A 150 8.34 -10.81 -11.23
CA GLU A 150 7.41 -9.77 -10.76
C GLU A 150 8.19 -8.57 -10.20
N TYR A 151 8.03 -7.42 -10.83
CA TYR A 151 8.69 -6.17 -10.42
C TYR A 151 7.94 -5.46 -9.29
N ILE A 152 7.90 -6.11 -8.11
CA ILE A 152 7.15 -5.63 -6.94
C ILE A 152 7.96 -5.55 -5.65
N LEU A 153 9.28 -5.81 -5.70
CA LEU A 153 10.18 -5.77 -4.53
C LEU A 153 10.17 -4.39 -3.87
N GLY A 154 10.38 -3.33 -4.65
CA GLY A 154 10.35 -1.96 -4.16
C GLY A 154 8.95 -1.57 -3.67
N SER A 155 7.91 -1.98 -4.40
CA SER A 155 6.51 -1.77 -4.02
C SER A 155 6.14 -2.45 -2.70
N PHE A 156 6.64 -3.65 -2.45
CA PHE A 156 6.47 -4.36 -1.18
C PHE A 156 7.15 -3.61 -0.02
N LEU A 157 8.42 -3.26 -0.18
CA LEU A 157 9.21 -2.60 0.85
C LEU A 157 8.68 -1.20 1.17
N SER A 158 8.40 -0.39 0.15
CA SER A 158 7.97 1.01 0.33
C SER A 158 6.62 1.13 1.05
N ARG A 159 5.68 0.23 0.78
CA ARG A 159 4.37 0.22 1.44
C ARG A 159 4.42 -0.27 2.88
N LEU A 160 5.38 -1.14 3.22
CA LEU A 160 5.57 -1.63 4.58
C LEU A 160 6.49 -0.73 5.43
N LEU A 161 7.26 0.17 4.81
CA LEU A 161 8.18 1.05 5.52
C LEU A 161 7.52 1.85 6.66
N PRO A 162 6.38 2.54 6.48
CA PRO A 162 5.74 3.24 7.60
C PRO A 162 5.23 2.29 8.69
N LEU A 163 4.85 1.06 8.33
CA LEU A 163 4.41 0.04 9.28
C LEU A 163 5.58 -0.44 10.18
N LEU A 164 6.81 -0.47 9.66
CA LEU A 164 8.00 -0.75 10.47
C LEU A 164 8.22 0.35 11.53
N PHE A 165 8.06 1.62 11.16
CA PHE A 165 8.11 2.71 12.14
C PHE A 165 6.98 2.61 13.19
N TYR A 166 5.79 2.14 12.79
CA TYR A 166 4.72 1.86 13.74
C TYR A 166 5.16 0.89 14.83
N PHE A 167 5.73 -0.27 14.47
CA PHE A 167 6.18 -1.26 15.44
C PHE A 167 7.35 -0.75 16.29
N LEU A 168 8.27 0.01 15.70
CA LEU A 168 9.34 0.65 16.46
C LEU A 168 8.79 1.59 17.54
N PHE A 169 7.76 2.38 17.21
CA PHE A 169 7.19 3.36 18.13
C PHE A 169 6.30 2.75 19.22
N LEU A 170 5.87 1.50 19.06
CA LEU A 170 5.22 0.74 20.13
C LEU A 170 6.18 0.38 21.26
N ASP A 171 7.49 0.27 21.00
CA ASP A 171 8.49 -0.02 22.03
C ASP A 171 8.59 1.16 23.01
N LYS A 172 8.14 0.91 24.25
CA LYS A 172 8.23 1.87 25.37
C LYS A 172 9.68 2.10 25.82
N ASN A 173 10.55 1.11 25.64
CA ASN A 173 11.95 1.10 26.03
C ASN A 173 12.88 1.34 24.84
N LEU A 174 12.47 2.17 23.92
CA LEU A 174 13.24 2.49 22.73
C LEU A 174 14.49 3.31 23.12
N SER A 175 15.65 2.66 23.02
CA SER A 175 16.97 3.28 23.29
C SER A 175 17.59 3.87 22.04
N TYR A 176 18.61 4.73 22.22
CA TYR A 176 19.40 5.27 21.10
C TYR A 176 20.07 4.16 20.29
N TYR A 177 20.55 3.09 20.94
CA TYR A 177 21.15 1.93 20.26
C TYR A 177 20.14 1.24 19.33
N LYS A 178 18.95 0.92 19.82
CA LYS A 178 17.88 0.32 18.99
C LYS A 178 17.53 1.23 17.81
N MET A 179 17.47 2.55 18.05
CA MET A 179 17.18 3.50 16.99
C MET A 179 18.29 3.56 15.94
N THR A 180 19.56 3.51 16.33
CA THR A 180 20.70 3.49 15.40
C THR A 180 20.68 2.22 14.53
N VAL A 181 20.45 1.05 15.12
CA VAL A 181 20.32 -0.21 14.38
C VAL A 181 19.15 -0.15 13.38
N PHE A 182 18.03 0.40 13.82
CA PHE A 182 16.86 0.56 12.95
C PHE A 182 17.12 1.53 11.79
N ILE A 183 17.85 2.61 12.01
CA ILE A 183 18.23 3.55 10.94
C ILE A 183 19.10 2.88 9.89
N ILE A 184 20.08 2.10 10.29
CA ILE A 184 20.91 1.33 9.35
C ILE A 184 20.00 0.39 8.53
N PHE A 185 19.05 -0.26 9.18
CA PHE A 185 18.08 -1.12 8.51
C PHE A 185 17.21 -0.36 7.48
N VAL A 186 16.74 0.84 7.84
CA VAL A 186 15.97 1.71 6.92
C VAL A 186 16.82 2.14 5.72
N ILE A 187 18.07 2.51 5.90
CA ILE A 187 18.99 2.87 4.80
C ILE A 187 19.15 1.70 3.83
N PHE A 188 19.24 0.47 4.35
CA PHE A 188 19.26 -0.72 3.50
C PHE A 188 17.94 -0.93 2.74
N ILE A 189 16.80 -0.70 3.37
CA ILE A 189 15.48 -0.74 2.70
C ILE A 189 15.45 0.27 1.56
N ASP A 190 15.83 1.51 1.83
CA ASP A 190 15.83 2.61 0.85
C ASP A 190 16.76 2.31 -0.33
N PHE A 191 17.93 1.71 -0.06
CA PHE A 191 18.86 1.23 -1.09
C PHE A 191 18.22 0.17 -1.99
N ILE A 192 17.63 -0.88 -1.41
CA ILE A 192 16.98 -1.95 -2.18
C ILE A 192 15.77 -1.43 -2.96
N ILE A 193 14.96 -0.53 -2.39
CA ILE A 193 13.89 0.13 -3.14
C ILE A 193 14.43 0.88 -4.36
N PHE A 194 15.54 1.57 -4.22
CA PHE A 194 16.12 2.33 -5.33
C PHE A 194 16.67 1.41 -6.43
N VAL A 195 17.44 0.38 -6.07
CA VAL A 195 18.04 -0.54 -7.05
C VAL A 195 17.03 -1.52 -7.65
N SER A 196 15.84 -1.67 -7.05
CA SER A 196 14.73 -2.41 -7.66
C SER A 196 14.26 -1.81 -8.99
N GLY A 197 14.65 -0.56 -9.29
CA GLY A 197 14.25 0.09 -10.54
C GLY A 197 12.78 0.50 -10.62
N GLU A 198 12.01 0.37 -9.52
CA GLU A 198 10.61 0.76 -9.41
C GLU A 198 10.48 2.22 -9.00
N ARG A 199 10.38 3.15 -9.96
CA ARG A 199 10.30 4.60 -9.71
C ARG A 199 9.16 5.01 -8.78
N THR A 200 7.99 4.38 -8.93
CA THR A 200 6.83 4.60 -8.05
C THR A 200 7.12 4.19 -6.61
N ALA A 201 7.79 3.07 -6.41
CA ALA A 201 8.18 2.62 -5.08
C ALA A 201 9.17 3.58 -4.41
N PHE A 202 10.13 4.08 -5.18
CA PHE A 202 11.06 5.11 -4.73
C PHE A 202 10.33 6.41 -4.33
N PHE A 203 9.36 6.85 -5.13
CA PHE A 203 8.51 7.98 -4.76
C PHE A 203 7.74 7.73 -3.46
N TYR A 204 7.15 6.55 -3.28
CA TYR A 204 6.44 6.21 -2.03
C TYR A 204 7.37 6.22 -0.82
N MET A 205 8.58 5.74 -0.96
CA MET A 205 9.61 5.78 0.09
C MET A 205 9.94 7.21 0.48
N LEU A 206 10.17 8.10 -0.52
CA LEU A 206 10.42 9.52 -0.27
C LEU A 206 9.22 10.20 0.43
N LEU A 207 8.00 9.97 -0.06
CA LEU A 207 6.78 10.53 0.51
C LEU A 207 6.54 10.03 1.94
N ALA A 208 6.74 8.74 2.20
CA ALA A 208 6.63 8.15 3.53
C ALA A 208 7.66 8.75 4.50
N SER A 209 8.93 8.78 4.10
CA SER A 209 10.01 9.32 4.91
C SER A 209 9.78 10.80 5.23
N PHE A 210 9.43 11.61 4.24
CA PHE A 210 9.10 13.02 4.41
C PHE A 210 7.92 13.23 5.37
N THR A 211 6.84 12.49 5.19
CA THR A 211 5.65 12.54 6.05
C THR A 211 6.00 12.19 7.49
N LEU A 212 6.76 11.11 7.71
CA LEU A 212 7.17 10.69 9.05
C LEU A 212 8.12 11.69 9.70
N ILE A 213 9.07 12.28 8.96
CA ILE A 213 9.98 13.32 9.49
C ILE A 213 9.19 14.54 9.94
N LEU A 214 8.23 14.99 9.14
CA LEU A 214 7.46 16.20 9.46
C LEU A 214 6.45 15.99 10.60
N LEU A 215 5.74 14.86 10.62
CA LEU A 215 4.55 14.72 11.46
C LEU A 215 4.76 13.95 12.75
N THR A 216 5.91 13.27 12.95
CA THR A 216 6.22 12.60 14.21
C THR A 216 7.35 13.31 14.93
N LYS A 217 7.30 13.36 16.27
CA LYS A 217 8.34 14.02 17.10
C LYS A 217 9.37 13.04 17.66
N LYS A 218 8.98 11.78 17.86
CA LYS A 218 9.85 10.76 18.45
C LYS A 218 11.05 10.51 17.53
N PHE A 219 12.26 10.81 17.99
CA PHE A 219 13.52 10.63 17.26
C PHE A 219 13.57 11.28 15.86
N GLN A 220 12.99 12.47 15.71
CA GLN A 220 12.92 13.21 14.43
C GLN A 220 14.30 13.43 13.79
N PHE A 221 15.30 13.81 14.58
CA PHE A 221 16.67 14.03 14.10
C PHE A 221 17.30 12.79 13.49
N PHE A 222 17.12 11.64 14.12
CA PHE A 222 17.65 10.38 13.59
C PHE A 222 17.01 9.99 12.25
N ARG A 223 15.70 10.24 12.06
CA ARG A 223 15.04 9.99 10.78
C ARG A 223 15.54 10.94 9.68
N LEU A 224 15.80 12.20 10.04
CA LEU A 224 16.39 13.15 9.11
C LEU A 224 17.78 12.69 8.66
N ILE A 225 18.62 12.22 9.59
CA ILE A 225 19.92 11.65 9.27
C ILE A 225 19.77 10.43 8.35
N ALA A 226 18.87 9.51 8.67
CA ALA A 226 18.62 8.33 7.83
C ALA A 226 18.27 8.76 6.40
N PHE A 227 17.32 9.68 6.26
CA PHE A 227 16.88 10.18 4.97
C PHE A 227 18.02 10.82 4.16
N LEU A 228 18.84 11.67 4.81
CA LEU A 228 19.99 12.31 4.15
C LEU A 228 21.06 11.29 3.73
N LEU A 229 21.35 10.29 4.58
CA LEU A 229 22.27 9.21 4.24
C LEU A 229 21.73 8.34 3.10
N SER A 230 20.43 8.04 3.08
CA SER A 230 19.78 7.33 1.96
C SER A 230 19.92 8.12 0.65
N ILE A 231 19.68 9.42 0.65
CA ILE A 231 19.85 10.26 -0.55
C ILE A 231 21.31 10.26 -1.03
N ILE A 232 22.28 10.40 -0.12
CA ILE A 232 23.70 10.31 -0.47
C ILE A 232 24.03 8.96 -1.10
N LEU A 233 23.55 7.86 -0.52
CA LEU A 233 23.75 6.52 -1.05
C LEU A 233 23.14 6.35 -2.44
N VAL A 234 21.92 6.85 -2.66
CA VAL A 234 21.25 6.87 -3.98
C VAL A 234 22.10 7.62 -5.02
N ILE A 235 22.63 8.79 -4.67
CA ILE A 235 23.51 9.55 -5.56
C ILE A 235 24.79 8.77 -5.89
N ILE A 236 25.46 8.20 -4.89
CA ILE A 236 26.68 7.40 -5.10
C ILE A 236 26.41 6.23 -6.04
N VAL A 237 25.33 5.46 -5.78
CA VAL A 237 24.96 4.30 -6.61
C VAL A 237 24.62 4.72 -8.04
N THR A 238 23.92 5.83 -8.22
CA THR A 238 23.61 6.36 -9.56
C THR A 238 24.87 6.74 -10.33
N LEU A 239 25.87 7.30 -9.65
CA LEU A 239 27.13 7.71 -10.29
C LEU A 239 28.08 6.53 -10.56
N THR A 240 28.00 5.46 -9.76
CA THR A 240 28.95 4.34 -9.82
C THR A 240 28.41 3.12 -10.58
N ASN A 241 27.09 2.95 -10.69
CA ASN A 241 26.48 1.80 -11.35
C ASN A 241 25.70 2.22 -12.62
N PRO A 242 26.27 1.94 -13.83
CA PRO A 242 25.62 2.30 -15.09
C PRO A 242 24.25 1.65 -15.32
N LYS A 243 24.02 0.40 -14.82
CA LYS A 243 22.72 -0.29 -14.94
C LYS A 243 21.64 0.49 -14.20
N VAL A 244 21.91 0.89 -12.93
CA VAL A 244 20.98 1.65 -12.10
C VAL A 244 20.74 3.04 -12.68
N LYS A 245 21.81 3.74 -13.12
CA LYS A 245 21.68 5.04 -13.81
C LYS A 245 20.79 4.93 -15.03
N SER A 246 21.06 3.97 -15.91
CA SER A 246 20.26 3.75 -17.11
C SER A 246 18.78 3.59 -16.77
N ARG A 247 18.43 2.73 -15.78
CA ARG A 247 17.04 2.46 -15.42
C ARG A 247 16.34 3.64 -14.73
N MET A 248 17.00 4.25 -13.73
CA MET A 248 16.36 5.26 -12.88
C MET A 248 16.45 6.68 -13.46
N VAL A 249 17.44 6.96 -14.29
CA VAL A 249 17.65 8.31 -14.87
C VAL A 249 17.38 8.32 -16.36
N ASP A 250 18.17 7.58 -17.14
CA ASP A 250 18.15 7.70 -18.61
C ASP A 250 16.80 7.25 -19.18
N HIS A 251 16.28 6.11 -18.75
CA HIS A 251 14.93 5.66 -19.14
C HIS A 251 13.82 6.61 -18.66
N THR A 252 13.99 7.26 -17.52
CA THR A 252 13.00 8.25 -17.04
C THR A 252 12.96 9.48 -17.94
N ILE A 253 14.12 9.99 -18.34
CA ILE A 253 14.24 11.11 -19.30
C ILE A 253 13.60 10.75 -20.64
N LEU A 254 13.89 9.52 -21.14
CA LEU A 254 13.33 9.01 -22.39
C LEU A 254 11.79 8.87 -22.33
N GLU A 255 11.25 8.30 -21.25
CA GLU A 255 9.81 8.08 -21.09
C GLU A 255 9.04 9.37 -20.89
N LEU A 256 9.64 10.40 -20.26
CA LEU A 256 9.05 11.72 -20.14
C LEU A 256 9.10 12.54 -21.45
N GLY A 257 9.80 12.04 -22.50
CA GLY A 257 9.95 12.76 -23.78
C GLY A 257 10.89 13.97 -23.70
N LEU A 258 11.80 14.01 -22.69
CA LEU A 258 12.72 15.12 -22.46
C LEU A 258 14.00 15.04 -23.29
N ASN A 259 14.08 14.16 -24.28
CA ASN A 259 15.22 14.04 -25.18
C ASN A 259 14.89 14.67 -26.55
N ASP A 260 15.92 15.18 -27.23
CA ASP A 260 15.81 15.95 -28.48
C ASP A 260 15.12 15.22 -29.66
N ASN A 261 14.79 13.93 -29.52
CA ASN A 261 14.25 13.08 -30.58
C ASN A 261 12.73 12.78 -30.45
N LYS A 262 12.01 13.33 -29.47
CA LYS A 262 10.56 13.09 -29.28
C LYS A 262 9.74 14.36 -29.41
N GLU A 263 8.56 14.25 -30.04
CA GLU A 263 7.66 15.37 -30.34
C GLU A 263 6.75 15.78 -29.17
N GLY A 264 7.06 15.44 -27.90
CA GLY A 264 6.19 15.83 -26.79
C GLY A 264 6.69 15.45 -25.40
N ILE A 265 6.23 16.21 -24.41
CA ILE A 265 6.43 15.91 -22.98
C ILE A 265 5.25 15.10 -22.48
N TYR A 266 5.53 13.93 -21.90
CA TYR A 266 4.52 13.05 -21.33
C TYR A 266 4.46 13.21 -19.81
N PHE A 267 3.27 13.06 -19.20
CA PHE A 267 3.11 13.19 -17.75
C PHE A 267 3.90 12.11 -16.96
N ILE A 268 3.93 10.86 -17.47
CA ILE A 268 4.71 9.76 -16.91
C ILE A 268 5.44 9.02 -18.02
N SER A 269 4.72 8.57 -19.05
CA SER A 269 5.20 7.99 -20.29
C SER A 269 4.07 8.00 -21.31
N GLU A 270 4.43 7.89 -22.60
CA GLU A 270 3.47 7.76 -23.71
C GLU A 270 2.46 6.62 -23.45
N LEU A 271 2.96 5.45 -23.08
CA LEU A 271 2.13 4.28 -22.79
C LEU A 271 1.13 4.50 -21.64
N HIS A 272 1.56 5.16 -20.54
CA HIS A 272 0.65 5.48 -19.45
C HIS A 272 -0.42 6.51 -19.86
N GLN A 273 -0.03 7.48 -20.70
CA GLN A 273 -0.97 8.45 -21.21
C GLN A 273 -2.09 7.80 -22.03
N ASP A 274 -1.76 6.81 -22.86
CA ASP A 274 -2.76 6.05 -23.61
C ASP A 274 -3.70 5.26 -22.69
N TYR A 275 -3.19 4.63 -21.64
CA TYR A 275 -4.03 3.97 -20.64
C TYR A 275 -4.97 4.95 -19.92
N TYR A 276 -4.50 6.16 -19.62
CA TYR A 276 -5.31 7.20 -18.97
C TYR A 276 -6.38 7.75 -19.93
N LEU A 277 -6.07 7.91 -21.19
CA LEU A 277 -7.04 8.31 -22.21
C LEU A 277 -8.13 7.25 -22.39
N ASN A 278 -7.77 5.97 -22.46
CA ASN A 278 -8.75 4.88 -22.49
C ASN A 278 -9.68 4.91 -21.26
N ALA A 279 -9.12 5.04 -20.07
CA ALA A 279 -9.90 5.10 -18.85
C ALA A 279 -10.80 6.35 -18.82
N TYR A 280 -10.32 7.48 -19.32
CA TYR A 280 -11.09 8.70 -19.42
C TYR A 280 -12.25 8.60 -20.45
N ASN A 281 -12.00 7.98 -21.61
CA ASN A 281 -13.06 7.72 -22.60
C ASN A 281 -14.13 6.78 -22.04
N MET A 282 -13.73 5.73 -21.31
CA MET A 282 -14.67 4.86 -20.59
C MET A 282 -15.48 5.64 -19.54
N PHE A 283 -14.86 6.57 -18.81
CA PHE A 283 -15.56 7.46 -17.88
C PHE A 283 -16.58 8.35 -18.60
N LEU A 284 -16.22 8.96 -19.72
CA LEU A 284 -17.16 9.80 -20.49
C LEU A 284 -18.36 9.01 -21.00
N TYR A 285 -18.20 7.73 -21.31
CA TYR A 285 -19.29 6.86 -21.73
C TYR A 285 -20.31 6.58 -20.60
N ASN A 286 -19.85 6.39 -19.36
CA ASN A 286 -20.73 6.18 -18.22
C ASN A 286 -20.21 6.95 -16.98
N PRO A 287 -20.41 8.29 -16.92
CA PRO A 287 -19.70 9.14 -15.97
C PRO A 287 -20.18 9.01 -14.51
N ILE A 288 -21.42 8.60 -14.26
CA ILE A 288 -21.98 8.61 -12.90
C ILE A 288 -21.61 7.35 -12.14
N ILE A 289 -21.86 6.17 -12.70
CA ILE A 289 -21.71 4.87 -12.04
C ILE A 289 -20.55 4.03 -12.60
N GLY A 290 -19.93 4.47 -13.72
CA GLY A 290 -18.87 3.74 -14.39
C GLY A 290 -19.35 2.48 -15.12
N ASN A 291 -18.40 1.69 -15.62
CA ASN A 291 -18.66 0.52 -16.46
C ASN A 291 -18.63 -0.80 -15.67
N GLY A 292 -18.50 -0.73 -14.34
CA GLY A 292 -18.41 -1.86 -13.42
C GLY A 292 -16.97 -2.20 -12.98
N PRO A 293 -16.79 -2.66 -11.73
CA PRO A 293 -15.49 -3.04 -11.20
C PRO A 293 -14.77 -4.09 -12.07
N ASN A 294 -13.48 -3.86 -12.32
CA ASN A 294 -12.62 -4.74 -13.13
C ASN A 294 -13.01 -4.87 -14.61
N SER A 295 -13.78 -3.91 -15.14
CA SER A 295 -14.25 -3.88 -16.55
C SER A 295 -13.20 -3.32 -17.52
N PHE A 296 -12.21 -2.55 -17.06
CA PHE A 296 -11.19 -1.95 -17.92
C PHE A 296 -10.53 -2.98 -18.84
N ARG A 297 -10.14 -4.15 -18.31
CA ARG A 297 -9.46 -5.22 -19.05
C ARG A 297 -10.25 -5.77 -20.25
N THR A 298 -11.58 -5.70 -20.21
CA THR A 298 -12.46 -6.19 -21.27
C THR A 298 -12.88 -5.10 -22.24
N LEU A 299 -12.89 -3.85 -21.79
CA LEU A 299 -13.37 -2.73 -22.57
C LEU A 299 -12.28 -1.92 -23.26
N CYS A 300 -11.05 -1.92 -22.74
CA CYS A 300 -9.97 -1.09 -23.29
C CYS A 300 -9.59 -1.43 -24.74
N SER A 301 -9.87 -2.66 -25.20
CA SER A 301 -9.65 -3.10 -26.59
C SER A 301 -10.83 -2.82 -27.51
N ASN A 302 -11.95 -2.24 -27.01
CA ASN A 302 -13.09 -1.89 -27.84
C ASN A 302 -12.80 -0.60 -28.62
N ASP A 303 -13.09 -0.61 -29.94
CA ASP A 303 -12.85 0.53 -30.83
C ASP A 303 -13.52 1.84 -30.35
N SER A 304 -14.60 1.74 -29.57
CA SER A 304 -15.30 2.91 -28.99
C SER A 304 -14.47 3.69 -27.97
N PHE A 305 -13.45 3.05 -27.37
CA PHE A 305 -12.61 3.67 -26.34
C PHE A 305 -11.16 3.84 -26.81
N ASN A 306 -10.90 3.53 -28.07
CA ASN A 306 -9.60 3.28 -28.67
C ASN A 306 -8.57 4.37 -28.34
N SER A 307 -7.57 4.00 -27.58
CA SER A 307 -6.22 4.53 -27.63
C SER A 307 -5.28 3.41 -28.11
N ASN A 308 -4.06 3.78 -28.50
CA ASN A 308 -3.09 2.87 -29.08
C ASN A 308 -2.64 1.73 -28.15
N ALA A 309 -3.05 1.72 -26.87
CA ALA A 309 -2.62 0.74 -25.89
C ALA A 309 -3.75 0.26 -24.96
N CYS A 310 -3.78 -1.05 -24.67
CA CYS A 310 -4.67 -1.69 -23.71
C CYS A 310 -3.89 -2.51 -22.68
N SER A 311 -4.38 -2.58 -21.45
CA SER A 311 -3.79 -3.34 -20.35
C SER A 311 -4.88 -3.94 -19.48
N ILE A 312 -4.48 -4.74 -18.48
CA ILE A 312 -5.41 -5.30 -17.49
C ILE A 312 -6.02 -4.26 -16.53
N HIS A 313 -5.42 -3.07 -16.45
CA HIS A 313 -5.88 -1.92 -15.66
C HIS A 313 -5.14 -0.65 -16.13
N PRO A 314 -5.63 0.56 -15.86
CA PRO A 314 -5.03 1.79 -16.41
C PRO A 314 -3.79 2.29 -15.67
N HIS A 315 -3.20 1.50 -14.79
CA HIS A 315 -2.01 1.85 -13.99
C HIS A 315 -2.14 3.14 -13.15
N ASN A 316 -3.35 3.56 -12.83
CA ASN A 316 -3.61 4.63 -11.85
C ASN A 316 -4.95 4.37 -11.18
N THR A 317 -4.97 4.39 -9.86
CA THR A 317 -6.16 4.11 -9.04
C THR A 317 -7.33 5.04 -9.38
N TYR A 318 -7.08 6.33 -9.58
CA TYR A 318 -8.14 7.32 -9.77
C TYR A 318 -8.74 7.25 -11.16
N PHE A 319 -7.91 7.06 -12.20
CA PHE A 319 -8.39 6.80 -13.55
C PHE A 319 -9.17 5.48 -13.62
N GLN A 320 -8.71 4.45 -12.89
CA GLN A 320 -9.43 3.18 -12.80
C GLN A 320 -10.80 3.37 -12.13
N LEU A 321 -10.87 4.07 -11.01
CA LEU A 321 -12.13 4.33 -10.31
C LEU A 321 -13.09 5.16 -11.17
N LEU A 322 -12.63 6.20 -11.87
CA LEU A 322 -13.46 6.95 -12.79
C LEU A 322 -14.05 6.05 -13.88
N ALA A 323 -13.23 5.24 -14.53
CA ALA A 323 -13.66 4.35 -15.62
C ALA A 323 -14.62 3.25 -15.15
N GLU A 324 -14.30 2.62 -14.02
CA GLU A 324 -14.98 1.40 -13.57
C GLU A 324 -16.11 1.67 -12.56
N THR A 325 -16.00 2.75 -11.76
CA THR A 325 -16.98 3.05 -10.69
C THR A 325 -17.61 4.44 -10.82
N GLY A 326 -17.27 5.17 -11.89
CA GLY A 326 -17.78 6.50 -12.14
C GLY A 326 -17.39 7.55 -11.10
N LEU A 327 -18.01 8.71 -11.21
CA LEU A 327 -17.75 9.84 -10.32
C LEU A 327 -18.06 9.51 -8.85
N ILE A 328 -19.11 8.72 -8.60
CA ILE A 328 -19.51 8.36 -7.22
C ILE A 328 -18.43 7.53 -6.55
N GLY A 329 -17.96 6.43 -7.16
CA GLY A 329 -16.92 5.59 -6.57
C GLY A 329 -15.57 6.29 -6.46
N PHE A 330 -15.22 7.11 -7.46
CA PHE A 330 -14.05 7.99 -7.39
C PHE A 330 -14.12 8.92 -6.19
N LEU A 331 -15.25 9.61 -5.95
CA LEU A 331 -15.42 10.54 -4.85
C LEU A 331 -15.30 9.86 -3.48
N PHE A 332 -15.74 8.61 -3.33
CA PHE A 332 -15.53 7.85 -2.09
C PHE A 332 -14.04 7.79 -1.71
N ILE A 333 -13.21 7.35 -2.63
CA ILE A 333 -11.77 7.12 -2.36
C ILE A 333 -11.01 8.44 -2.32
N PHE A 334 -11.35 9.38 -3.21
CA PHE A 334 -10.73 10.71 -3.23
C PHE A 334 -11.04 11.50 -1.96
N THR A 335 -12.25 11.40 -1.42
CA THR A 335 -12.61 12.01 -0.13
C THR A 335 -11.80 11.40 1.02
N CYS A 336 -11.57 10.07 1.03
CA CYS A 336 -10.68 9.45 2.01
C CYS A 336 -9.25 10.02 1.94
N PHE A 337 -8.72 10.22 0.74
CA PHE A 337 -7.43 10.86 0.53
C PHE A 337 -7.42 12.30 1.07
N LEU A 338 -8.44 13.11 0.75
CA LEU A 338 -8.54 14.49 1.22
C LEU A 338 -8.66 14.57 2.74
N ILE A 339 -9.39 13.67 3.38
CA ILE A 339 -9.49 13.58 4.85
C ILE A 339 -8.10 13.30 5.45
N LEU A 340 -7.36 12.34 4.92
CA LEU A 340 -6.00 12.05 5.39
C LEU A 340 -5.06 13.24 5.20
N LEU A 341 -5.11 13.89 4.05
CA LEU A 341 -4.33 15.08 3.78
C LEU A 341 -4.66 16.22 4.74
N PHE A 342 -5.95 16.47 4.99
CA PHE A 342 -6.41 17.47 5.96
C PHE A 342 -5.92 17.15 7.38
N ILE A 343 -6.00 15.88 7.81
CA ILE A 343 -5.48 15.42 9.10
C ILE A 343 -3.99 15.72 9.23
N PHE A 344 -3.21 15.47 8.18
CA PHE A 344 -1.76 15.68 8.17
C PHE A 344 -1.40 17.17 8.15
N ILE A 345 -2.09 17.98 7.34
CA ILE A 345 -1.92 19.43 7.33
C ILE A 345 -2.22 20.02 8.72
N ARG A 346 -3.34 19.59 9.32
CA ARG A 346 -3.72 20.03 10.68
C ARG A 346 -2.66 19.64 11.72
N GLN A 347 -2.14 18.39 11.66
CA GLN A 347 -1.08 17.93 12.56
C GLN A 347 0.19 18.77 12.39
N PHE A 348 0.60 19.07 11.14
CA PHE A 348 1.74 19.90 10.84
C PHE A 348 1.61 21.31 11.45
N PHE A 349 0.48 22.00 11.25
CA PHE A 349 0.25 23.32 11.83
C PHE A 349 0.29 23.29 13.37
N HIS A 350 -0.30 22.29 14.01
CA HIS A 350 -0.25 22.15 15.46
C HIS A 350 1.18 21.92 15.99
N LEU A 351 2.00 21.17 15.28
CA LEU A 351 3.37 20.89 15.72
C LEU A 351 4.32 22.09 15.56
N TYR A 352 4.16 22.88 14.51
CA TYR A 352 5.16 23.89 14.14
C TYR A 352 4.70 25.33 14.37
N PHE A 353 3.44 25.63 14.18
CA PHE A 353 2.93 27.00 14.31
C PHE A 353 2.23 27.26 15.66
N PHE A 354 1.30 26.39 16.04
CA PHE A 354 0.58 26.62 17.29
C PHE A 354 1.33 26.08 18.51
N LYS A 355 2.35 25.22 18.31
CA LYS A 355 3.15 24.58 19.37
C LYS A 355 2.28 23.90 20.45
N THR A 356 1.10 23.47 20.08
CA THR A 356 0.12 22.83 20.95
C THR A 356 0.38 21.34 21.07
N ARG A 357 -0.45 20.67 21.88
CA ARG A 357 -0.37 19.22 22.06
C ARG A 357 -0.64 18.49 20.73
N LYS A 358 0.08 17.38 20.46
CA LYS A 358 -0.18 16.52 19.32
C LYS A 358 -1.64 16.12 19.25
N ILE A 359 -2.26 16.22 18.06
CA ILE A 359 -3.63 15.78 17.84
C ILE A 359 -3.66 14.26 17.67
N ILE A 360 -2.65 13.72 16.98
CA ILE A 360 -2.55 12.31 16.62
C ILE A 360 -1.24 11.74 17.16
N SER A 361 -1.29 10.51 17.68
CA SER A 361 -0.09 9.79 18.15
C SER A 361 0.86 9.46 16.99
N ASP A 362 2.16 9.39 17.27
CA ASP A 362 3.18 9.01 16.28
C ASP A 362 2.88 7.64 15.66
N THR A 363 2.34 6.68 16.44
CA THR A 363 1.91 5.38 15.93
C THR A 363 0.78 5.49 14.91
N ASN A 364 -0.24 6.32 15.16
CA ASN A 364 -1.33 6.50 14.21
C ASN A 364 -0.87 7.23 12.94
N ILE A 365 0.08 8.18 13.05
CA ILE A 365 0.69 8.81 11.88
C ILE A 365 1.36 7.75 10.99
N CYS A 366 2.07 6.78 11.57
CA CYS A 366 2.66 5.69 10.78
C CYS A 366 1.60 4.89 10.01
N LEU A 367 0.51 4.47 10.68
CA LEU A 367 -0.58 3.73 10.03
C LEU A 367 -1.26 4.55 8.93
N PHE A 368 -1.53 5.82 9.18
CA PHE A 368 -2.14 6.72 8.19
C PHE A 368 -1.19 7.03 7.03
N THR A 369 0.12 7.05 7.26
CA THR A 369 1.11 7.18 6.18
C THR A 369 1.08 5.97 5.24
N CYS A 370 0.91 4.74 5.75
CA CYS A 370 0.72 3.57 4.88
C CYS A 370 -0.45 3.77 3.91
N ILE A 371 -1.56 4.33 4.39
CA ILE A 371 -2.76 4.57 3.57
C ILE A 371 -2.55 5.76 2.64
N LEU A 372 -1.94 6.86 3.12
CA LEU A 372 -1.68 8.05 2.32
C LEU A 372 -0.84 7.75 1.08
N ILE A 373 0.29 7.04 1.23
CA ILE A 373 1.16 6.71 0.10
C ILE A 373 0.45 5.85 -0.93
N THR A 374 -0.42 4.94 -0.49
CA THR A 374 -1.16 4.06 -1.39
C THR A 374 -2.31 4.76 -2.12
N LEU A 375 -2.88 5.81 -1.51
CA LEU A 375 -3.93 6.65 -2.09
C LEU A 375 -3.38 7.89 -2.81
N TRP A 376 -2.06 8.02 -3.00
CA TRP A 376 -1.49 9.19 -3.67
C TRP A 376 -1.89 9.22 -5.16
N PRO A 377 -2.51 10.32 -5.65
CA PRO A 377 -3.17 10.32 -6.96
C PRO A 377 -2.24 10.39 -8.17
N LEU A 378 -1.05 10.99 -8.01
CA LEU A 378 -0.19 11.42 -9.13
C LEU A 378 0.91 10.42 -9.50
N VAL A 379 0.72 9.13 -9.23
CA VAL A 379 1.71 8.08 -9.53
C VAL A 379 1.05 6.85 -10.12
N PRO A 380 1.76 6.08 -10.95
CA PRO A 380 1.29 4.78 -11.39
C PRO A 380 1.05 3.84 -10.21
N THR A 381 -0.05 3.09 -10.29
CA THR A 381 -0.42 2.08 -9.27
C THR A 381 -0.79 0.77 -9.94
N GLY A 382 -0.78 -0.33 -9.20
CA GLY A 382 -1.41 -1.58 -9.64
C GLY A 382 -2.94 -1.49 -9.65
N ASN A 383 -3.58 -2.59 -10.03
CA ASN A 383 -5.03 -2.69 -10.07
C ASN A 383 -5.64 -2.49 -8.66
N PHE A 384 -6.54 -1.52 -8.51
CA PHE A 384 -7.24 -1.22 -7.25
C PHE A 384 -7.97 -2.42 -6.66
N PHE A 385 -8.52 -3.31 -7.50
CA PHE A 385 -9.20 -4.53 -7.07
C PHE A 385 -8.27 -5.73 -6.91
N SER A 386 -6.95 -5.56 -7.08
CA SER A 386 -5.97 -6.62 -6.87
C SER A 386 -5.94 -7.08 -5.41
N SER A 387 -5.91 -8.40 -5.21
CA SER A 387 -5.87 -8.98 -3.87
C SER A 387 -4.57 -8.68 -3.14
N TRP A 388 -3.46 -8.68 -3.85
CA TRP A 388 -2.15 -8.38 -3.29
C TRP A 388 -2.10 -6.96 -2.72
N LEU A 389 -2.52 -5.96 -3.51
CA LEU A 389 -2.55 -4.56 -3.08
C LEU A 389 -3.55 -4.33 -1.94
N ASN A 390 -4.76 -4.92 -2.04
CA ASN A 390 -5.76 -4.75 -0.98
C ASN A 390 -5.30 -5.37 0.33
N THR A 391 -4.54 -6.47 0.32
CA THR A 391 -3.95 -7.01 1.55
C THR A 391 -3.03 -5.97 2.22
N LEU A 392 -2.19 -5.27 1.43
CA LEU A 392 -1.32 -4.19 1.93
C LEU A 392 -2.11 -2.94 2.37
N TYR A 393 -3.24 -2.61 1.73
CA TYR A 393 -4.07 -1.46 2.10
C TYR A 393 -4.83 -1.69 3.40
N PHE A 394 -5.38 -2.88 3.59
CA PHE A 394 -6.21 -3.21 4.74
C PHE A 394 -5.41 -3.68 5.96
N LEU A 395 -4.16 -4.08 5.81
CA LEU A 395 -3.29 -4.47 6.92
C LEU A 395 -3.08 -3.34 7.96
N PRO A 396 -2.71 -2.10 7.59
CA PRO A 396 -2.60 -0.99 8.54
C PRO A 396 -3.91 -0.63 9.23
N LEU A 397 -5.04 -0.76 8.52
CA LEU A 397 -6.37 -0.56 9.11
C LEU A 397 -6.66 -1.59 10.21
N GLY A 398 -6.18 -2.82 10.05
CA GLY A 398 -6.30 -3.84 11.08
C GLY A 398 -5.64 -3.44 12.40
N PHE A 399 -4.41 -2.91 12.34
CA PHE A 399 -3.73 -2.37 13.52
C PHE A 399 -4.43 -1.13 14.10
N TYR A 400 -5.01 -0.31 13.27
CA TYR A 400 -5.82 0.82 13.73
C TYR A 400 -7.07 0.36 14.49
N PHE A 401 -7.79 -0.64 13.98
CA PHE A 401 -9.00 -1.17 14.62
C PHE A 401 -8.71 -1.88 15.95
N SER A 402 -7.50 -2.35 16.21
CA SER A 402 -7.17 -2.98 17.51
C SER A 402 -7.48 -2.05 18.69
N LYS A 403 -7.18 -0.76 18.56
CA LYS A 403 -7.46 0.25 19.57
C LYS A 403 -8.97 0.49 19.79
N PHE A 404 -9.75 0.40 18.71
CA PHE A 404 -11.21 0.52 18.80
C PHE A 404 -11.82 -0.65 19.60
N PHE A 405 -11.37 -1.87 19.35
CA PHE A 405 -11.83 -3.05 20.12
C PHE A 405 -11.40 -3.01 21.59
N VAL A 406 -10.23 -2.49 21.92
CA VAL A 406 -9.75 -2.35 23.31
C VAL A 406 -10.62 -1.37 24.08
N ASN A 407 -10.93 -0.20 23.51
CA ASN A 407 -11.71 0.84 24.17
C ASN A 407 -13.15 0.41 24.52
N GLN A 408 -13.71 -0.55 23.78
CA GLN A 408 -15.05 -1.09 24.05
C GLN A 408 -15.07 -2.19 25.14
N ASN A 409 -13.90 -2.80 25.40
CA ASN A 409 -13.79 -3.83 26.44
C ASN A 409 -13.39 -3.27 27.83
N THR A 410 -13.03 -2.00 27.94
CA THR A 410 -12.89 -1.31 29.21
C THR A 410 -14.30 -0.84 29.64
N PRO A 411 -14.85 -1.28 30.77
CA PRO A 411 -16.06 -0.70 31.33
C PRO A 411 -15.83 0.82 31.44
N SER A 412 -16.74 1.62 30.91
CA SER A 412 -16.81 3.03 31.26
C SER A 412 -17.06 3.06 32.77
N ASP A 413 -16.01 3.28 33.56
CA ASP A 413 -16.21 3.74 34.92
C ASP A 413 -17.01 5.06 34.81
N LEU A 414 -18.31 4.95 35.10
CA LEU A 414 -19.25 6.03 35.34
C LEU A 414 -18.83 6.84 36.56
#